data_eb6d95594bbbedba9feb5db80686ecc4
#
_entry.id   eb6d95594bbbedba9feb5db80686ecc4
#
_cell.length_a   1.000
_cell.length_b   1.000
_cell.length_c   1.000
_cell.angle_alpha   90.00
_cell.angle_beta   90.00
_cell.angle_gamma   90.00
#
_symmetry.space_group_name_H-M   'P 1'
#
loop_
_entity.id
_entity.type
_entity.pdbx_description
1 polymer ?
#
loop_
_entity_poly.entity_id
_entity_poly.type
_entity_poly.pdbx_seq_one_letter_code
_entity_poly.pdbx_strand_id
1 'polypeptide(L)'
;ILPNMVAANISRLYGLKGYTSTVVTACAAGNQAIGEAAEAIKRGAADIIVAGGCEAGISQLGLGGFNVIKALTRSNDQPETASRPFEANRDGFVPAEGAAMFTMESIEHALNRGANILAEIAGYGVSSDAFHPVQPDEDGAGAARAIRWALNDAQLEPESIDYVNAHGTST
;
A
#
# COMPACT_ATOMS: atom_id res chain seq x y z
N ILE A 1 12.94 1.43 17.68
CA ILE A 1 11.81 2.09 16.99
C ILE A 1 10.69 1.07 16.89
N LEU A 2 9.48 1.45 17.33
CA LEU A 2 8.30 0.59 17.31
C LEU A 2 7.49 0.87 16.03
N PRO A 3 7.24 -0.11 15.16
CA PRO A 3 6.54 0.11 13.90
C PRO A 3 5.09 0.60 14.07
N ASN A 4 4.46 0.29 15.21
CA ASN A 4 3.08 0.66 15.51
C ASN A 4 2.89 2.12 15.99
N MET A 5 3.94 2.93 16.02
CA MET A 5 3.86 4.29 16.60
C MET A 5 2.95 5.22 15.81
N VAL A 6 2.83 5.05 14.50
CA VAL A 6 1.93 5.87 13.68
C VAL A 6 0.48 5.61 14.06
N ALA A 7 0.06 4.35 14.04
CA ALA A 7 -1.29 3.96 14.43
C ALA A 7 -1.61 4.37 15.89
N ALA A 8 -0.66 4.18 16.80
CA ALA A 8 -0.81 4.55 18.21
C ALA A 8 -0.98 6.09 18.39
N ASN A 9 -0.23 6.90 17.64
CA ASN A 9 -0.35 8.35 17.71
C ASN A 9 -1.69 8.85 17.12
N ILE A 10 -2.14 8.29 16.01
CA ILE A 10 -3.45 8.62 15.43
C ILE A 10 -4.56 8.25 16.41
N SER A 11 -4.54 7.02 16.96
CA SER A 11 -5.49 6.56 17.97
C SER A 11 -5.55 7.51 19.17
N ARG A 12 -4.39 7.86 19.73
CA ARG A 12 -4.30 8.78 20.87
C ARG A 12 -4.79 10.19 20.55
N LEU A 13 -4.43 10.70 19.36
CA LEU A 13 -4.74 12.10 18.97
C LEU A 13 -6.24 12.30 18.76
N TYR A 14 -6.90 11.30 18.18
CA TYR A 14 -8.33 11.36 17.86
C TYR A 14 -9.21 10.57 18.85
N GLY A 15 -8.63 9.99 19.88
CA GLY A 15 -9.39 9.25 20.89
C GLY A 15 -10.00 7.95 20.36
N LEU A 16 -9.41 7.34 19.32
CA LEU A 16 -9.92 6.12 18.70
C LEU A 16 -9.56 4.92 19.59
N LYS A 17 -10.60 4.23 20.10
CA LYS A 17 -10.44 3.14 21.11
C LYS A 17 -10.77 1.75 20.53
N GLY A 18 -11.09 1.67 19.24
CA GLY A 18 -11.45 0.45 18.56
C GLY A 18 -10.23 -0.38 18.12
N TYR A 19 -10.46 -1.23 17.13
CA TYR A 19 -9.42 -2.05 16.53
C TYR A 19 -8.25 -1.20 16.00
N THR A 20 -7.05 -1.54 16.41
CA THR A 20 -5.82 -0.87 15.97
C THR A 20 -4.78 -1.93 15.59
N SER A 21 -4.23 -1.80 14.39
CA SER A 21 -3.24 -2.72 13.84
C SER A 21 -2.18 -1.96 13.04
N THR A 22 -1.04 -2.59 12.84
CA THR A 22 0.01 -2.09 11.96
C THR A 22 0.46 -3.23 11.06
N VAL A 23 0.31 -3.04 9.77
CA VAL A 23 0.76 -3.97 8.74
C VAL A 23 2.20 -3.64 8.37
N VAL A 24 3.08 -4.64 8.36
CA VAL A 24 4.50 -4.49 8.02
C VAL A 24 4.84 -5.50 6.92
N THR A 25 4.59 -5.10 5.68
CA THR A 25 4.84 -5.90 4.46
C THR A 25 5.56 -5.08 3.39
N ALA A 26 6.55 -4.29 3.84
CA ALA A 26 7.34 -3.41 2.98
C ALA A 26 6.44 -2.52 2.09
N CYS A 27 6.69 -2.46 0.79
CA CYS A 27 5.95 -1.60 -0.14
C CYS A 27 4.47 -1.94 -0.27
N ALA A 28 4.05 -3.16 0.07
CA ALA A 28 2.65 -3.58 0.07
C ALA A 28 1.86 -3.13 1.31
N ALA A 29 2.54 -2.64 2.37
CA ALA A 29 1.93 -2.40 3.67
C ALA A 29 0.73 -1.45 3.62
N GLY A 30 0.81 -0.36 2.84
CA GLY A 30 -0.28 0.61 2.70
C GLY A 30 -1.54 -0.01 2.05
N ASN A 31 -1.37 -0.72 0.94
CA ASN A 31 -2.47 -1.40 0.27
C ASN A 31 -3.05 -2.52 1.13
N GLN A 32 -2.19 -3.29 1.78
CA GLN A 32 -2.63 -4.34 2.68
C GLN A 32 -3.39 -3.78 3.90
N ALA A 33 -2.95 -2.66 4.48
CA ALA A 33 -3.67 -2.00 5.57
C ALA A 33 -5.08 -1.57 5.18
N ILE A 34 -5.27 -1.09 3.93
CA ILE A 34 -6.58 -0.75 3.38
C ILE A 34 -7.45 -2.00 3.23
N GLY A 35 -6.89 -3.07 2.64
CA GLY A 35 -7.61 -4.35 2.49
C GLY A 35 -8.02 -4.96 3.83
N GLU A 36 -7.11 -5.03 4.80
CA GLU A 36 -7.40 -5.52 6.16
C GLU A 36 -8.47 -4.68 6.88
N ALA A 37 -8.47 -3.35 6.67
CA ALA A 37 -9.50 -2.47 7.20
C ALA A 37 -10.86 -2.74 6.56
N ALA A 38 -10.91 -2.96 5.24
CA ALA A 38 -12.14 -3.35 4.55
C ALA A 38 -12.70 -4.67 5.11
N GLU A 39 -11.85 -5.67 5.28
CA GLU A 39 -12.24 -6.96 5.88
C GLU A 39 -12.70 -6.81 7.35
N ALA A 40 -12.06 -5.91 8.11
CA ALA A 40 -12.50 -5.63 9.49
C ALA A 40 -13.89 -4.99 9.53
N ILE A 41 -14.21 -4.09 8.60
CA ILE A 41 -15.54 -3.48 8.46
C ILE A 41 -16.56 -4.53 7.98
N LYS A 42 -16.24 -5.31 6.93
CA LYS A 42 -17.12 -6.39 6.41
C LYS A 42 -17.56 -7.38 7.48
N ARG A 43 -16.66 -7.77 8.40
CA ARG A 43 -16.99 -8.68 9.52
C ARG A 43 -17.61 -7.97 10.74
N GLY A 44 -17.92 -6.69 10.67
CA GLY A 44 -18.56 -5.93 11.75
C GLY A 44 -17.65 -5.62 12.96
N ALA A 45 -16.33 -5.66 12.80
CA ALA A 45 -15.41 -5.33 13.88
C ALA A 45 -15.32 -3.81 14.15
N ALA A 46 -15.71 -2.99 13.17
CA ALA A 46 -15.86 -1.54 13.29
C ALA A 46 -16.73 -1.01 12.15
N ASP A 47 -17.42 0.10 12.38
CA ASP A 47 -18.20 0.80 11.35
C ASP A 47 -17.34 1.77 10.54
N ILE A 48 -16.26 2.28 11.15
CA ILE A 48 -15.34 3.25 10.56
C ILE A 48 -13.90 2.95 10.98
N ILE A 49 -12.99 2.99 10.02
CA ILE A 49 -11.54 2.78 10.25
C ILE A 49 -10.75 3.81 9.44
N VAL A 50 -9.74 4.41 10.06
CA VAL A 50 -8.71 5.18 9.34
C VAL A 50 -7.59 4.22 8.94
N ALA A 51 -7.36 4.07 7.64
CA ALA A 51 -6.37 3.15 7.10
C ALA A 51 -5.56 3.79 5.96
N GLY A 52 -4.32 3.34 5.78
CA GLY A 52 -3.45 3.84 4.74
C GLY A 52 -1.99 3.51 5.00
N GLY A 53 -1.09 4.29 4.43
CA GLY A 53 0.34 4.13 4.59
C GLY A 53 1.07 5.44 4.80
N CYS A 54 2.22 5.37 5.42
CA CYS A 54 3.14 6.50 5.58
C CYS A 54 4.58 6.03 5.56
N GLU A 55 5.46 6.89 5.10
CA GLU A 55 6.90 6.68 5.13
C GLU A 55 7.64 7.98 5.44
N ALA A 56 8.59 7.92 6.36
CA ALA A 56 9.52 9.00 6.71
C ALA A 56 10.93 8.40 6.81
N GLY A 57 11.39 7.81 5.72
CA GLY A 57 12.60 6.99 5.64
C GLY A 57 13.85 7.72 5.15
N ILE A 58 13.81 9.02 4.82
CA ILE A 58 14.97 9.79 4.35
C ILE A 58 15.87 10.12 5.55
N SER A 59 16.65 9.13 5.94
CA SER A 59 17.62 9.21 7.02
C SER A 59 18.90 8.51 6.61
N GLN A 60 20.01 8.75 7.31
CA GLN A 60 21.28 8.07 7.04
C GLN A 60 21.14 6.54 7.06
N LEU A 61 20.34 6.01 8.00
CA LEU A 61 20.10 4.57 8.11
C LEU A 61 19.23 4.07 6.96
N GLY A 62 18.12 4.76 6.63
CA GLY A 62 17.22 4.39 5.55
C GLY A 62 17.91 4.41 4.18
N LEU A 63 18.55 5.53 3.85
CA LEU A 63 19.31 5.66 2.60
C LEU A 63 20.49 4.69 2.54
N GLY A 64 21.20 4.50 3.66
CA GLY A 64 22.30 3.54 3.75
C GLY A 64 21.86 2.11 3.48
N GLY A 65 20.73 1.70 4.03
CA GLY A 65 20.15 0.37 3.80
C GLY A 65 19.83 0.12 2.33
N PHE A 66 19.11 1.04 1.69
CA PHE A 66 18.78 0.93 0.26
C PHE A 66 20.03 1.02 -0.65
N ASN A 67 21.03 1.81 -0.26
CA ASN A 67 22.29 1.90 -1.01
C ASN A 67 23.08 0.57 -0.97
N VAL A 68 23.08 -0.13 0.17
CA VAL A 68 23.77 -1.43 0.31
C VAL A 68 23.19 -2.48 -0.64
N ILE A 69 21.89 -2.51 -0.81
CA ILE A 69 21.21 -3.43 -1.75
C ILE A 69 21.20 -2.90 -3.19
N LYS A 70 21.85 -1.75 -3.46
CA LYS A 70 21.95 -1.11 -4.78
C LYS A 70 20.59 -0.81 -5.45
N ALA A 71 19.59 -0.47 -4.67
CA ALA A 71 18.25 -0.19 -5.16
C ALA A 71 18.03 1.28 -5.58
N LEU A 72 18.93 2.19 -5.15
CA LEU A 72 18.83 3.62 -5.46
C LEU A 72 19.38 3.96 -6.83
N THR A 73 18.70 4.87 -7.54
CA THR A 73 19.24 5.48 -8.76
C THR A 73 20.53 6.25 -8.47
N ARG A 74 21.39 6.35 -9.47
CA ARG A 74 22.63 7.16 -9.44
C ARG A 74 22.56 8.39 -10.33
N SER A 75 21.42 8.66 -10.93
CA SER A 75 21.19 9.76 -11.87
C SER A 75 21.07 11.11 -11.14
N ASN A 76 22.09 11.51 -10.40
CA ASN A 76 22.10 12.75 -9.63
C ASN A 76 22.28 14.02 -10.49
N ASP A 77 22.78 13.88 -11.72
CA ASP A 77 22.95 15.00 -12.64
C ASP A 77 21.63 15.47 -13.28
N GLN A 78 20.60 14.62 -13.26
CA GLN A 78 19.27 14.90 -13.80
C GLN A 78 18.18 14.39 -12.84
N PRO A 79 18.04 14.99 -11.66
CA PRO A 79 17.18 14.48 -10.60
C PRO A 79 15.70 14.45 -10.99
N GLU A 80 15.22 15.38 -11.83
CA GLU A 80 13.81 15.43 -12.27
C GLU A 80 13.40 14.24 -13.15
N THR A 81 14.36 13.56 -13.79
CA THR A 81 14.14 12.39 -14.66
C THR A 81 14.74 11.11 -14.10
N ALA A 82 15.23 11.14 -12.86
CA ALA A 82 15.86 9.99 -12.23
C ALA A 82 14.87 8.84 -11.98
N SER A 83 13.65 9.15 -11.51
CA SER A 83 12.57 8.18 -11.41
C SER A 83 11.89 8.03 -12.78
N ARG A 84 12.08 6.87 -13.42
CA ARG A 84 11.60 6.58 -14.78
C ARG A 84 11.12 5.12 -14.90
N PRO A 85 10.02 4.77 -14.20
CA PRO A 85 9.47 3.41 -14.23
C PRO A 85 9.19 2.94 -15.67
N PHE A 86 9.48 1.66 -15.93
CA PHE A 86 9.30 0.99 -17.24
C PHE A 86 10.21 1.47 -18.38
N GLU A 87 11.03 2.49 -18.17
CA GLU A 87 11.99 2.97 -19.15
C GLU A 87 13.20 2.01 -19.22
N ALA A 88 13.76 1.82 -20.42
CA ALA A 88 14.81 0.82 -20.67
C ALA A 88 16.10 1.08 -19.88
N ASN A 89 16.45 2.35 -19.68
CA ASN A 89 17.69 2.77 -18.98
C ASN A 89 17.43 3.15 -17.50
N ARG A 90 16.32 2.74 -16.91
CA ARG A 90 16.08 2.92 -15.48
C ARG A 90 17.16 2.23 -14.66
N ASP A 91 17.57 2.82 -13.56
CA ASP A 91 18.73 2.38 -12.78
C ASP A 91 18.49 2.31 -11.26
N GLY A 92 17.26 2.47 -10.83
CA GLY A 92 16.89 2.42 -9.42
C GLY A 92 15.80 3.42 -9.07
N PHE A 93 15.32 3.39 -7.83
CA PHE A 93 14.27 4.30 -7.37
C PHE A 93 14.84 5.54 -6.69
N VAL A 94 14.02 6.59 -6.62
CA VAL A 94 14.26 7.82 -5.83
C VAL A 94 13.49 7.69 -4.52
N PRO A 95 14.17 7.70 -3.36
CA PRO A 95 13.47 7.66 -2.07
C PRO A 95 12.61 8.91 -1.88
N ALA A 96 11.43 8.73 -1.33
CA ALA A 96 10.52 9.81 -0.99
C ALA A 96 9.88 9.58 0.37
N GLU A 97 9.28 10.62 0.92
CA GLU A 97 8.50 10.59 2.14
C GLU A 97 7.08 11.03 1.84
N GLY A 98 6.12 10.55 2.61
CA GLY A 98 4.74 10.92 2.46
C GLY A 98 3.79 10.10 3.32
N ALA A 99 2.54 10.49 3.33
CA ALA A 99 1.46 9.77 3.97
C ALA A 99 0.16 9.94 3.19
N ALA A 100 -0.61 8.87 3.08
CA ALA A 100 -1.96 8.90 2.55
C ALA A 100 -2.85 8.01 3.42
N MET A 101 -3.95 8.59 3.90
CA MET A 101 -4.90 7.92 4.79
C MET A 101 -6.31 8.09 4.25
N PHE A 102 -7.11 7.06 4.37
CA PHE A 102 -8.53 7.05 4.04
C PHE A 102 -9.37 6.84 5.29
N THR A 103 -10.49 7.52 5.36
CA THR A 103 -11.59 7.17 6.25
C THR A 103 -12.45 6.15 5.51
N MET A 104 -12.41 4.92 5.97
CA MET A 104 -13.14 3.79 5.40
C MET A 104 -14.36 3.51 6.28
N GLU A 105 -15.49 3.23 5.65
CA GLU A 105 -16.77 3.06 6.34
C GLU A 105 -17.59 1.97 5.65
N SER A 106 -18.51 1.35 6.41
CA SER A 106 -19.59 0.61 5.77
C SER A 106 -20.46 1.57 4.95
N ILE A 107 -21.00 1.10 3.83
CA ILE A 107 -21.86 1.93 2.97
C ILE A 107 -23.06 2.47 3.74
N GLU A 108 -23.63 1.66 4.62
CA GLU A 108 -24.75 2.05 5.47
C GLU A 108 -24.37 3.21 6.41
N HIS A 109 -23.23 3.12 7.10
CA HIS A 109 -22.75 4.17 7.99
C HIS A 109 -22.48 5.46 7.22
N ALA A 110 -21.81 5.38 6.07
CA ALA A 110 -21.50 6.53 5.22
C ALA A 110 -22.78 7.26 4.74
N LEU A 111 -23.77 6.51 4.26
CA LEU A 111 -25.06 7.05 3.80
C LEU A 111 -25.84 7.70 4.95
N ASN A 112 -25.91 7.04 6.12
CA ASN A 112 -26.66 7.55 7.27
C ASN A 112 -26.15 8.89 7.79
N ARG A 113 -24.83 9.18 7.66
CA ARG A 113 -24.27 10.47 8.05
C ARG A 113 -24.16 11.48 6.90
N GLY A 114 -24.57 11.11 5.68
CA GLY A 114 -24.49 11.98 4.51
C GLY A 114 -23.03 12.19 4.03
N ALA A 115 -22.19 11.16 4.11
CA ALA A 115 -20.80 11.25 3.68
C ALA A 115 -20.68 11.53 2.18
N ASN A 116 -19.66 12.29 1.80
CA ASN A 116 -19.23 12.36 0.40
C ASN A 116 -18.39 11.12 0.09
N ILE A 117 -18.99 10.11 -0.53
CA ILE A 117 -18.34 8.85 -0.88
C ILE A 117 -17.47 9.09 -2.13
N LEU A 118 -16.17 8.84 -2.01
CA LEU A 118 -15.19 9.06 -3.09
C LEU A 118 -15.06 7.82 -3.98
N ALA A 119 -15.07 6.64 -3.38
CA ALA A 119 -14.90 5.35 -4.08
C ALA A 119 -15.40 4.21 -3.20
N GLU A 120 -15.54 3.04 -3.79
CA GLU A 120 -15.81 1.77 -3.13
C GLU A 120 -14.57 0.87 -3.19
N ILE A 121 -14.27 0.16 -2.10
CA ILE A 121 -13.32 -0.95 -2.10
C ILE A 121 -14.09 -2.22 -2.44
N ALA A 122 -14.09 -2.56 -3.71
CA ALA A 122 -14.89 -3.67 -4.24
C ALA A 122 -14.29 -5.04 -3.89
N GLY A 123 -12.96 -5.17 -3.85
CA GLY A 123 -12.32 -6.44 -3.57
C GLY A 123 -10.89 -6.29 -3.06
N TYR A 124 -10.42 -7.34 -2.40
CA TYR A 124 -9.08 -7.42 -1.83
C TYR A 124 -8.44 -8.77 -2.13
N GLY A 125 -7.13 -8.75 -2.43
CA GLY A 125 -6.35 -9.95 -2.64
C GLY A 125 -4.90 -9.75 -2.20
N VAL A 126 -4.37 -10.71 -1.47
CA VAL A 126 -2.98 -10.72 -0.99
C VAL A 126 -2.37 -12.10 -1.18
N SER A 127 -1.14 -12.16 -1.63
CA SER A 127 -0.41 -13.41 -1.84
C SER A 127 1.05 -13.26 -1.45
N SER A 128 1.77 -14.37 -1.43
CA SER A 128 3.22 -14.43 -1.24
C SER A 128 3.83 -15.25 -2.38
N ASP A 129 4.99 -14.82 -2.88
CA ASP A 129 5.70 -15.52 -3.96
C ASP A 129 6.34 -16.82 -3.49
N ALA A 130 6.78 -16.88 -2.22
CA ALA A 130 7.58 -17.98 -1.67
C ALA A 130 8.84 -18.30 -2.52
N PHE A 131 9.40 -17.27 -3.15
CA PHE A 131 10.52 -17.38 -4.09
C PHE A 131 11.81 -16.84 -3.49
N HIS A 132 11.87 -15.55 -3.18
CA HIS A 132 13.07 -14.88 -2.67
C HIS A 132 12.71 -13.79 -1.65
N PRO A 133 13.57 -13.48 -0.66
CA PRO A 133 13.26 -12.46 0.36
C PRO A 133 12.98 -11.05 -0.19
N VAL A 134 13.58 -10.69 -1.35
CA VAL A 134 13.49 -9.34 -1.93
C VAL A 134 13.03 -9.34 -3.39
N GLN A 135 13.50 -10.28 -4.20
CA GLN A 135 13.19 -10.33 -5.63
C GLN A 135 11.81 -10.95 -5.85
N PRO A 136 10.97 -10.36 -6.72
CA PRO A 136 9.72 -10.97 -7.13
C PRO A 136 9.98 -12.24 -7.95
N ASP A 137 8.98 -13.11 -8.00
CA ASP A 137 8.94 -14.26 -8.90
C ASP A 137 9.07 -13.78 -10.36
N GLU A 138 9.97 -14.37 -11.12
CA GLU A 138 10.28 -13.99 -12.50
C GLU A 138 9.05 -14.08 -13.42
N ASP A 139 8.17 -15.06 -13.18
CA ASP A 139 6.93 -15.24 -13.93
C ASP A 139 5.79 -14.35 -13.44
N GLY A 140 5.98 -13.58 -12.34
CA GLY A 140 4.97 -12.74 -11.73
C GLY A 140 3.76 -13.50 -11.19
N ALA A 141 3.92 -14.79 -10.91
CA ALA A 141 2.80 -15.66 -10.50
C ALA A 141 2.13 -15.23 -9.20
N GLY A 142 2.92 -14.68 -8.26
CA GLY A 142 2.38 -14.14 -7.00
C GLY A 142 1.51 -12.91 -7.22
N ALA A 143 2.00 -11.93 -7.99
CA ALA A 143 1.22 -10.74 -8.33
C ALA A 143 -0.08 -11.09 -9.08
N ALA A 144 0.02 -11.98 -10.09
CA ALA A 144 -1.15 -12.45 -10.83
C ALA A 144 -2.16 -13.17 -9.93
N ARG A 145 -1.70 -13.87 -8.91
CA ARG A 145 -2.55 -14.55 -7.92
C ARG A 145 -3.29 -13.53 -7.05
N ALA A 146 -2.59 -12.51 -6.53
CA ALA A 146 -3.20 -11.45 -5.72
C ALA A 146 -4.27 -10.69 -6.52
N ILE A 147 -3.98 -10.33 -7.78
CA ILE A 147 -4.95 -9.67 -8.68
C ILE A 147 -6.18 -10.56 -8.89
N ARG A 148 -5.97 -11.83 -9.20
CA ARG A 148 -7.06 -12.77 -9.42
C ARG A 148 -7.94 -12.96 -8.18
N TRP A 149 -7.34 -12.98 -6.99
CA TRP A 149 -8.09 -13.07 -5.75
C TRP A 149 -8.89 -11.79 -5.47
N ALA A 150 -8.33 -10.61 -5.74
CA ALA A 150 -9.06 -9.35 -5.62
C ALA A 150 -10.25 -9.27 -6.59
N LEU A 151 -10.07 -9.70 -7.83
CA LEU A 151 -11.16 -9.78 -8.82
C LEU A 151 -12.26 -10.77 -8.39
N ASN A 152 -11.86 -11.94 -7.89
CA ASN A 152 -12.81 -12.92 -7.38
C ASN A 152 -13.60 -12.39 -6.17
N ASP A 153 -12.94 -11.71 -5.23
CA ASP A 153 -13.61 -11.09 -4.08
C ASP A 153 -14.58 -10.00 -4.53
N ALA A 154 -14.20 -9.20 -5.54
CA ALA A 154 -15.04 -8.18 -6.15
C ALA A 154 -16.15 -8.74 -7.05
N GLN A 155 -16.11 -10.02 -7.42
CA GLN A 155 -16.97 -10.65 -8.43
C GLN A 155 -16.90 -9.93 -9.80
N LEU A 156 -15.70 -9.52 -10.19
CA LEU A 156 -15.42 -8.83 -11.44
C LEU A 156 -14.56 -9.68 -12.38
N GLU A 157 -14.80 -9.52 -13.68
CA GLU A 157 -13.95 -10.07 -14.74
C GLU A 157 -12.79 -9.11 -15.04
N PRO A 158 -11.62 -9.61 -15.52
CA PRO A 158 -10.47 -8.77 -15.87
C PRO A 158 -10.78 -7.62 -16.83
N GLU A 159 -11.71 -7.84 -17.76
CA GLU A 159 -12.14 -6.87 -18.77
C GLU A 159 -12.88 -5.66 -18.18
N SER A 160 -13.30 -5.75 -16.92
CA SER A 160 -13.94 -4.65 -16.19
C SER A 160 -12.93 -3.65 -15.61
N ILE A 161 -11.63 -3.91 -15.75
CA ILE A 161 -10.58 -3.07 -15.19
C ILE A 161 -10.10 -2.06 -16.24
N ASP A 162 -10.34 -0.80 -16.00
CA ASP A 162 -9.93 0.31 -16.87
C ASP A 162 -8.51 0.79 -16.59
N TYR A 163 -8.03 0.67 -15.34
CA TYR A 163 -6.75 1.22 -14.94
C TYR A 163 -6.05 0.35 -13.87
N VAL A 164 -4.75 0.20 -14.01
CA VAL A 164 -3.87 -0.45 -13.02
C VAL A 164 -2.81 0.53 -12.57
N ASN A 165 -2.82 0.89 -11.28
CA ASN A 165 -1.70 1.61 -10.68
C ASN A 165 -0.61 0.61 -10.32
N ALA A 166 0.37 0.47 -11.21
CA ALA A 166 1.46 -0.47 -11.02
C ALA A 166 2.44 0.02 -9.94
N HIS A 167 3.18 -0.90 -9.33
CA HIS A 167 4.19 -0.56 -8.32
C HIS A 167 5.26 0.39 -8.88
N GLY A 168 5.77 0.15 -10.09
CA GLY A 168 6.54 1.11 -10.89
C GLY A 168 7.71 1.76 -10.15
N THR A 169 8.61 0.96 -9.58
CA THR A 169 9.72 1.44 -8.72
C THR A 169 10.89 2.09 -9.47
N SER A 170 10.96 1.95 -10.79
CA SER A 170 12.16 2.35 -11.59
C SER A 170 13.41 1.48 -11.32
N THR A 171 13.24 0.32 -10.69
CA THR A 171 14.29 -0.70 -10.50
C THR A 171 14.34 -1.69 -11.64
#